data_58a15e2cc401cb5af5299697516b2f39
#
_entry.id   58a15e2cc401cb5af5299697516b2f39
#
_cell.length_a   1.000
_cell.length_b   1.000
_cell.length_c   1.000
_cell.angle_alpha   90.00
_cell.angle_beta   90.00
_cell.angle_gamma   90.00
#
_symmetry.space_group_name_H-M   'P 1'
#
loop_
_entity.id
_entity.type
_entity.pdbx_description
1 polymer ?
#
loop_
_entity_poly.entity_id
_entity_poly.type
_entity_poly.pdbx_seq_one_letter_code
_entity_poly.pdbx_strand_id
1 'polypeptide(L)'
;MKLLSFKFDKNTAFILVGLYLSYLLGFILGEDSNGGAIMDYMGYRSIINDFILNFKNTFLNFDQYGERHSPILIIILSFFYKLNIDDYTIRLINLHLSIISIFFFYKCLLLKFSKINKNYLILISAIFFLSPTFRSLNIWPDSRIFGFHFFVISVFFYLRFTLIEKKTYLCFLNIFFLAIASYFSPNFSLFSIFFLYQFYKNFKLSKEIMLCIILNFILALPAFYYLIILDVFFLSSGEVPGHDVVNKLGIPIQYNISNKILINSSIIFFYF
;
A
#
# COMPACT_ATOMS: atom_id res chain seq x y z
N MET A 1 -21.16 0.62 19.47
CA MET A 1 -20.61 1.52 18.42
C MET A 1 -21.78 2.34 17.87
N LYS A 2 -21.99 3.59 18.35
CA LYS A 2 -23.01 4.44 17.74
C LYS A 2 -22.58 4.72 16.31
N LEU A 3 -23.37 4.29 15.34
CA LEU A 3 -23.26 4.70 13.95
C LEU A 3 -23.24 6.22 13.94
N LEU A 4 -22.09 6.81 13.67
CA LEU A 4 -21.93 8.25 13.56
C LEU A 4 -22.87 8.73 12.44
N SER A 5 -23.91 9.45 12.80
CA SER A 5 -24.69 10.17 11.80
C SER A 5 -23.76 11.23 11.18
N PHE A 6 -23.30 10.97 9.97
CA PHE A 6 -22.54 11.93 9.17
C PHE A 6 -23.51 13.04 8.71
N LYS A 7 -23.65 14.08 9.50
CA LYS A 7 -24.32 15.29 9.06
C LYS A 7 -23.24 16.29 8.66
N PHE A 8 -23.01 16.44 7.37
CA PHE A 8 -22.21 17.53 6.81
C PHE A 8 -23.11 18.71 6.49
N ASP A 9 -22.53 19.91 6.53
CA ASP A 9 -23.23 21.07 5.99
C ASP A 9 -23.37 20.97 4.46
N LYS A 10 -24.31 21.72 3.89
CA LYS A 10 -24.63 21.65 2.45
C LYS A 10 -23.43 22.00 1.57
N ASN A 11 -22.60 22.96 1.99
CA ASN A 11 -21.43 23.41 1.22
C ASN A 11 -20.36 22.30 1.21
N THR A 12 -20.07 21.70 2.36
CA THR A 12 -19.14 20.57 2.46
C THR A 12 -19.62 19.40 1.59
N ALA A 13 -20.90 19.04 1.67
CA ALA A 13 -21.46 17.96 0.84
C ALA A 13 -21.34 18.29 -0.66
N PHE A 14 -21.62 19.51 -1.08
CA PHE A 14 -21.48 19.94 -2.47
C PHE A 14 -20.04 19.83 -2.97
N ILE A 15 -19.05 20.29 -2.17
CA ILE A 15 -17.62 20.16 -2.52
C ILE A 15 -17.21 18.70 -2.64
N LEU A 16 -17.61 17.85 -1.69
CA LEU A 16 -17.28 16.41 -1.72
C LEU A 16 -17.85 15.71 -2.96
N VAL A 17 -19.09 16.02 -3.33
CA VAL A 17 -19.72 15.51 -4.55
C VAL A 17 -18.95 16.01 -5.79
N GLY A 18 -18.58 17.29 -5.85
CA GLY A 18 -17.81 17.84 -6.96
C GLY A 18 -16.45 17.17 -7.12
N LEU A 19 -15.72 16.94 -6.03
CA LEU A 19 -14.44 16.22 -6.03
C LEU A 19 -14.61 14.78 -6.51
N TYR A 20 -15.63 14.09 -6.01
CA TYR A 20 -15.89 12.70 -6.42
C TYR A 20 -16.32 12.61 -7.90
N LEU A 21 -17.15 13.53 -8.39
CA LEU A 21 -17.53 13.59 -9.81
C LEU A 21 -16.32 13.88 -10.70
N SER A 22 -15.42 14.78 -10.30
CA SER A 22 -14.15 15.01 -10.99
C SER A 22 -13.30 13.73 -11.06
N TYR A 23 -13.29 12.95 -9.98
CA TYR A 23 -12.56 11.69 -9.93
C TYR A 23 -13.17 10.62 -10.85
N LEU A 24 -14.51 10.50 -10.86
CA LEU A 24 -15.22 9.64 -11.80
C LEU A 24 -14.98 10.04 -13.26
N LEU A 25 -14.95 11.35 -13.53
CA LEU A 25 -14.63 11.85 -14.87
C LEU A 25 -13.22 11.42 -15.30
N GLY A 26 -12.23 11.54 -14.40
CA GLY A 26 -10.88 11.05 -14.64
C GLY A 26 -10.85 9.54 -14.96
N PHE A 27 -11.65 8.75 -14.26
CA PHE A 27 -11.79 7.32 -14.56
C PHE A 27 -12.37 7.06 -15.96
N ILE A 28 -13.43 7.76 -16.33
CA ILE A 28 -14.06 7.62 -17.65
C ILE A 28 -13.09 8.01 -18.77
N LEU A 29 -12.29 9.06 -18.56
CA LEU A 29 -11.28 9.53 -19.50
C LEU A 29 -9.99 8.71 -19.48
N GLY A 30 -9.86 7.73 -18.58
CA GLY A 30 -8.64 6.90 -18.47
C GLY A 30 -7.44 7.70 -17.98
N GLU A 31 -7.64 8.62 -17.03
CA GLU A 31 -6.59 9.51 -16.52
C GLU A 31 -5.35 8.74 -16.07
N ASP A 32 -4.19 9.16 -16.56
CA ASP A 32 -2.86 8.71 -16.13
C ASP A 32 -1.94 9.92 -15.88
N SER A 33 -2.40 10.82 -15.02
CA SER A 33 -1.71 12.06 -14.68
C SER A 33 -0.40 11.86 -13.92
N ASN A 34 -0.15 10.67 -13.38
CA ASN A 34 1.14 10.28 -12.80
C ASN A 34 2.17 9.86 -13.87
N GLY A 35 1.71 9.49 -15.07
CA GLY A 35 2.54 9.02 -16.17
C GLY A 35 3.17 7.64 -15.91
N GLY A 36 2.51 6.59 -16.40
CA GLY A 36 3.01 5.21 -16.31
C GLY A 36 2.12 4.20 -15.60
N ALA A 37 1.06 4.64 -14.89
CA ALA A 37 0.17 3.71 -14.21
C ALA A 37 -0.54 2.75 -15.17
N ILE A 38 -0.89 3.20 -16.38
CA ILE A 38 -1.41 2.36 -17.47
C ILE A 38 -0.38 1.30 -17.86
N MET A 39 0.88 1.71 -18.05
CA MET A 39 1.94 0.81 -18.49
C MET A 39 2.23 -0.26 -17.45
N ASP A 40 2.31 0.12 -16.18
CA ASP A 40 2.49 -0.81 -15.07
C ASP A 40 1.33 -1.83 -15.03
N TYR A 41 0.08 -1.37 -15.14
CA TYR A 41 -1.09 -2.24 -15.14
C TYR A 41 -1.12 -3.18 -16.34
N MET A 42 -0.78 -2.69 -17.54
CA MET A 42 -0.71 -3.52 -18.74
C MET A 42 0.41 -4.56 -18.67
N GLY A 43 1.53 -4.22 -18.00
CA GLY A 43 2.63 -5.14 -17.76
C GLY A 43 2.22 -6.36 -16.94
N TYR A 44 1.25 -6.22 -16.02
CA TYR A 44 0.76 -7.35 -15.23
C TYR A 44 -0.01 -8.39 -16.03
N ARG A 45 -0.52 -8.08 -17.23
CA ARG A 45 -1.41 -9.00 -17.99
C ARG A 45 -0.76 -10.32 -18.35
N SER A 46 0.50 -10.33 -18.76
CA SER A 46 1.22 -11.57 -19.07
C SER A 46 1.31 -12.45 -17.81
N ILE A 47 1.70 -11.87 -16.70
CA ILE A 47 1.87 -12.57 -15.42
C ILE A 47 0.53 -13.07 -14.88
N ILE A 48 -0.54 -12.27 -15.04
CA ILE A 48 -1.91 -12.66 -14.68
C ILE A 48 -2.32 -13.93 -15.45
N ASN A 49 -2.07 -13.98 -16.76
CA ASN A 49 -2.38 -15.14 -17.57
C ASN A 49 -1.61 -16.40 -17.11
N ASP A 50 -0.33 -16.25 -16.77
CA ASP A 50 0.48 -17.34 -16.26
C ASP A 50 -0.04 -17.84 -14.90
N PHE A 51 -0.48 -16.96 -14.01
CA PHE A 51 -1.14 -17.37 -12.77
C PHE A 51 -2.46 -18.10 -12.99
N ILE A 52 -3.24 -17.72 -14.02
CA ILE A 52 -4.48 -18.40 -14.37
C ILE A 52 -4.19 -19.81 -14.90
N LEU A 53 -3.16 -19.95 -15.75
CA LEU A 53 -2.81 -21.21 -16.41
C LEU A 53 -2.09 -22.18 -15.47
N ASN A 54 -1.13 -21.70 -14.69
CA ASN A 54 -0.31 -22.54 -13.83
C ASN A 54 0.12 -21.81 -12.55
N PHE A 55 -0.81 -21.62 -11.63
CA PHE A 55 -0.61 -20.88 -10.38
C PHE A 55 0.64 -21.31 -9.61
N LYS A 56 0.83 -22.62 -9.41
CA LYS A 56 1.94 -23.17 -8.61
C LYS A 56 3.29 -22.82 -9.22
N ASN A 57 3.44 -23.05 -10.51
CA ASN A 57 4.71 -22.79 -11.19
C ASN A 57 5.03 -21.29 -11.22
N THR A 58 4.07 -20.45 -11.56
CA THR A 58 4.22 -18.99 -11.60
C THR A 58 4.57 -18.43 -10.22
N PHE A 59 3.94 -18.97 -9.16
CA PHE A 59 4.21 -18.55 -7.79
C PHE A 59 5.64 -18.91 -7.34
N LEU A 60 6.11 -20.13 -7.67
CA LEU A 60 7.43 -20.60 -7.26
C LEU A 60 8.58 -19.98 -8.06
N ASN A 61 8.32 -19.51 -9.27
CA ASN A 61 9.31 -18.88 -10.16
C ASN A 61 8.99 -17.40 -10.42
N PHE A 62 8.41 -16.72 -9.43
CA PHE A 62 7.97 -15.32 -9.58
C PHE A 62 9.12 -14.34 -9.81
N ASP A 63 10.33 -14.68 -9.37
CA ASP A 63 11.58 -13.95 -9.60
C ASP A 63 11.87 -13.73 -11.10
N GLN A 64 11.46 -14.66 -11.96
CA GLN A 64 11.69 -14.58 -13.41
C GLN A 64 10.96 -13.42 -14.09
N TYR A 65 9.93 -12.84 -13.45
CA TYR A 65 9.19 -11.71 -14.01
C TYR A 65 9.84 -10.35 -13.73
N GLY A 66 10.87 -10.30 -12.89
CA GLY A 66 11.58 -9.06 -12.55
C GLY A 66 10.72 -8.02 -11.80
N GLU A 67 9.62 -8.47 -11.21
CA GLU A 67 8.74 -7.60 -10.44
C GLU A 67 9.35 -7.17 -9.10
N ARG A 68 9.15 -5.90 -8.73
CA ARG A 68 9.68 -5.32 -7.49
C ARG A 68 8.74 -5.49 -6.29
N HIS A 69 7.49 -5.85 -6.56
CA HIS A 69 6.46 -6.03 -5.54
C HIS A 69 6.15 -7.53 -5.37
N SER A 70 5.59 -7.90 -4.24
CA SER A 70 5.12 -9.28 -4.07
C SER A 70 3.96 -9.57 -5.04
N PRO A 71 3.70 -10.82 -5.39
CA PRO A 71 2.67 -11.18 -6.36
C PRO A 71 1.23 -10.96 -5.87
N ILE A 72 1.02 -10.45 -4.66
CA ILE A 72 -0.31 -10.42 -4.03
C ILE A 72 -1.36 -9.67 -4.88
N LEU A 73 -0.99 -8.51 -5.46
CA LEU A 73 -1.92 -7.79 -6.35
C LEU A 73 -2.22 -8.60 -7.60
N ILE A 74 -1.19 -9.15 -8.23
CA ILE A 74 -1.33 -9.92 -9.48
C ILE A 74 -2.18 -11.16 -9.23
N ILE A 75 -2.01 -11.84 -8.09
CA ILE A 75 -2.85 -12.97 -7.67
C ILE A 75 -4.33 -12.54 -7.52
N ILE A 76 -4.59 -11.40 -6.88
CA ILE A 76 -5.95 -10.87 -6.73
C ILE A 76 -6.56 -10.55 -8.10
N LEU A 77 -5.80 -9.91 -8.98
CA LEU A 77 -6.24 -9.60 -10.34
C LEU A 77 -6.51 -10.89 -11.13
N SER A 78 -5.62 -11.88 -11.02
CA SER A 78 -5.79 -13.20 -11.68
C SER A 78 -7.08 -13.90 -11.25
N PHE A 79 -7.43 -13.77 -9.96
CA PHE A 79 -8.70 -14.28 -9.47
C PHE A 79 -9.89 -13.57 -10.09
N PHE A 80 -9.87 -12.25 -10.23
CA PHE A 80 -10.94 -11.50 -10.90
C PHE A 80 -11.08 -11.88 -12.37
N TYR A 81 -9.97 -11.99 -13.11
CA TYR A 81 -10.00 -12.42 -14.51
C TYR A 81 -10.50 -13.87 -14.67
N LYS A 82 -10.13 -14.76 -13.75
CA LYS A 82 -10.65 -16.13 -13.72
C LYS A 82 -12.17 -16.19 -13.50
N LEU A 83 -12.73 -15.21 -12.82
CA LEU A 83 -14.17 -15.02 -12.67
C LEU A 83 -14.82 -14.31 -13.87
N ASN A 84 -14.08 -14.07 -14.95
CA ASN A 84 -14.52 -13.33 -16.14
C ASN A 84 -14.95 -11.89 -15.84
N ILE A 85 -14.37 -11.25 -14.80
CA ILE A 85 -14.60 -9.84 -14.54
C ILE A 85 -13.70 -9.03 -15.48
N ASP A 86 -14.31 -8.11 -16.22
CA ASP A 86 -13.62 -7.30 -17.23
C ASP A 86 -12.75 -6.19 -16.61
N ASP A 87 -11.82 -5.66 -17.40
CA ASP A 87 -10.92 -4.58 -17.01
C ASP A 87 -11.65 -3.35 -16.46
N TYR A 88 -12.74 -2.97 -17.11
CA TYR A 88 -13.50 -1.79 -16.70
C TYR A 88 -14.07 -1.98 -15.29
N THR A 89 -14.65 -3.12 -15.02
CA THR A 89 -15.21 -3.47 -13.72
C THR A 89 -14.13 -3.58 -12.64
N ILE A 90 -12.98 -4.20 -12.94
CA ILE A 90 -11.84 -4.28 -12.01
C ILE A 90 -11.36 -2.87 -11.63
N ARG A 91 -11.16 -2.01 -12.60
CA ARG A 91 -10.74 -0.62 -12.40
C ARG A 91 -11.79 0.17 -11.62
N LEU A 92 -13.08 -0.04 -11.89
CA LEU A 92 -14.18 0.60 -11.17
C LEU A 92 -14.20 0.18 -9.69
N ILE A 93 -13.98 -1.11 -9.41
CA ILE A 93 -13.83 -1.62 -8.03
C ILE A 93 -12.65 -0.95 -7.35
N ASN A 94 -11.49 -0.90 -8.02
CA ASN A 94 -10.29 -0.27 -7.47
C ASN A 94 -10.52 1.21 -7.13
N LEU A 95 -11.12 1.96 -8.05
CA LEU A 95 -11.49 3.36 -7.83
C LEU A 95 -12.33 3.52 -6.55
N HIS A 96 -13.33 2.67 -6.32
CA HIS A 96 -14.19 2.76 -5.12
C HIS A 96 -13.48 2.30 -3.85
N LEU A 97 -12.52 1.37 -3.93
CA LEU A 97 -11.68 0.97 -2.79
C LEU A 97 -10.87 2.16 -2.24
N SER A 98 -10.53 3.14 -3.08
CA SER A 98 -9.83 4.35 -2.66
C SER A 98 -10.58 5.16 -1.59
N ILE A 99 -11.92 5.07 -1.56
CA ILE A 99 -12.76 5.74 -0.56
C ILE A 99 -12.44 5.22 0.85
N ILE A 100 -11.98 3.97 0.96
CA ILE A 100 -11.56 3.37 2.25
C ILE A 100 -10.42 4.20 2.86
N SER A 101 -9.41 4.59 2.07
CA SER A 101 -8.30 5.41 2.57
C SER A 101 -8.78 6.77 3.05
N ILE A 102 -9.63 7.44 2.28
CA ILE A 102 -10.17 8.75 2.63
C ILE A 102 -10.97 8.65 3.93
N PHE A 103 -11.80 7.60 4.06
CA PHE A 103 -12.58 7.34 5.26
C PHE A 103 -11.69 7.10 6.48
N PHE A 104 -10.71 6.21 6.40
CA PHE A 104 -9.82 5.92 7.52
C PHE A 104 -8.90 7.08 7.84
N PHE A 105 -8.43 7.83 6.84
CA PHE A 105 -7.66 9.05 7.06
C PHE A 105 -8.49 10.12 7.78
N TYR A 106 -9.74 10.32 7.37
CA TYR A 106 -10.68 11.16 8.11
C TYR A 106 -10.85 10.72 9.57
N LYS A 107 -10.97 9.40 9.81
CA LYS A 107 -11.02 8.86 11.18
C LYS A 107 -9.74 9.15 11.97
N CYS A 108 -8.57 9.06 11.35
CA CYS A 108 -7.30 9.43 11.97
C CYS A 108 -7.29 10.92 12.36
N LEU A 109 -7.74 11.78 11.46
CA LEU A 109 -7.83 13.22 11.73
C LEU A 109 -8.81 13.53 12.87
N LEU A 110 -9.97 12.88 12.92
CA LEU A 110 -10.94 13.02 14.02
C LEU A 110 -10.36 12.62 15.38
N LEU A 111 -9.54 11.55 15.41
CA LEU A 111 -8.88 11.11 16.64
C LEU A 111 -7.83 12.11 17.10
N LYS A 112 -7.03 12.63 16.18
CA LYS A 112 -5.91 13.53 16.49
C LYS A 112 -6.35 14.95 16.75
N PHE A 113 -7.35 15.45 16.02
CA PHE A 113 -7.78 16.84 15.99
C PHE A 113 -9.25 16.98 16.42
N SER A 114 -9.60 16.43 17.58
CA SER A 114 -10.98 16.35 18.09
C SER A 114 -11.67 17.71 18.30
N LYS A 115 -10.89 18.80 18.42
CA LYS A 115 -11.40 20.16 18.61
C LYS A 115 -11.69 20.89 17.29
N ILE A 116 -11.21 20.38 16.15
CA ILE A 116 -11.41 21.00 14.84
C ILE A 116 -12.78 20.60 14.28
N ASN A 117 -13.41 21.52 13.55
CA ASN A 117 -14.68 21.25 12.88
C ASN A 117 -14.56 20.06 11.93
N LYS A 118 -15.48 19.11 12.06
CA LYS A 118 -15.53 17.86 11.28
C LYS A 118 -15.62 18.10 9.77
N ASN A 119 -16.28 19.19 9.36
CA ASN A 119 -16.39 19.56 7.95
C ASN A 119 -15.01 19.91 7.35
N TYR A 120 -14.15 20.60 8.08
CA TYR A 120 -12.78 20.85 7.61
C TYR A 120 -11.96 19.56 7.56
N LEU A 121 -12.10 18.66 8.55
CA LEU A 121 -11.35 17.43 8.57
C LEU A 121 -11.71 16.49 7.41
N ILE A 122 -12.99 16.41 7.03
CA ILE A 122 -13.39 15.61 5.86
C ILE A 122 -12.92 16.24 4.54
N LEU A 123 -12.93 17.56 4.43
CA LEU A 123 -12.40 18.24 3.24
C LEU A 123 -10.89 18.04 3.11
N ILE A 124 -10.12 18.11 4.22
CA ILE A 124 -8.70 17.77 4.23
C ILE A 124 -8.49 16.32 3.76
N SER A 125 -9.33 15.39 4.23
CA SER A 125 -9.24 14.00 3.78
C SER A 125 -9.56 13.83 2.30
N ALA A 126 -10.48 14.61 1.76
CA ALA A 126 -10.87 14.56 0.37
C ALA A 126 -9.83 15.20 -0.60
N ILE A 127 -8.78 15.87 -0.08
CA ILE A 127 -7.67 16.40 -0.90
C ILE A 127 -7.00 15.28 -1.72
N PHE A 128 -7.04 14.03 -1.26
CA PHE A 128 -6.56 12.90 -2.05
C PHE A 128 -7.18 12.83 -3.45
N PHE A 129 -8.45 13.23 -3.62
CA PHE A 129 -9.09 13.30 -4.93
C PHE A 129 -8.47 14.33 -5.87
N LEU A 130 -7.64 15.24 -5.37
CA LEU A 130 -6.91 16.22 -6.17
C LEU A 130 -5.47 15.78 -6.49
N SER A 131 -4.97 14.73 -5.83
CA SER A 131 -3.61 14.22 -6.06
C SER A 131 -3.53 13.45 -7.38
N PRO A 132 -2.69 13.87 -8.34
CA PRO A 132 -2.52 13.16 -9.60
C PRO A 132 -2.11 11.70 -9.41
N THR A 133 -1.15 11.45 -8.51
CA THR A 133 -0.67 10.11 -8.19
C THR A 133 -1.76 9.25 -7.58
N PHE A 134 -2.51 9.78 -6.60
CA PHE A 134 -3.61 9.04 -5.98
C PHE A 134 -4.69 8.67 -7.01
N ARG A 135 -5.04 9.60 -7.90
CA ARG A 135 -6.04 9.37 -8.95
C ARG A 135 -5.58 8.29 -9.93
N SER A 136 -4.40 8.45 -10.53
CA SER A 136 -3.87 7.50 -11.52
C SER A 136 -3.79 6.07 -10.97
N LEU A 137 -3.16 5.89 -9.79
CA LEU A 137 -2.94 4.57 -9.20
C LEU A 137 -4.23 3.90 -8.70
N ASN A 138 -5.29 4.67 -8.44
CA ASN A 138 -6.61 4.11 -8.12
C ASN A 138 -7.48 3.87 -9.36
N ILE A 139 -7.22 4.56 -10.46
CA ILE A 139 -7.88 4.30 -11.74
C ILE A 139 -7.25 3.08 -12.42
N TRP A 140 -5.93 2.92 -12.28
CA TRP A 140 -5.15 1.79 -12.78
C TRP A 140 -4.57 1.03 -11.59
N PRO A 141 -5.08 -0.19 -11.27
CA PRO A 141 -4.65 -0.94 -10.08
C PRO A 141 -3.13 -1.06 -9.96
N ASP A 142 -2.59 -0.61 -8.83
CA ASP A 142 -1.17 -0.59 -8.54
C ASP A 142 -0.89 -1.03 -7.10
N SER A 143 0.19 -1.79 -6.89
CA SER A 143 0.55 -2.32 -5.57
C SER A 143 0.81 -1.22 -4.54
N ARG A 144 1.39 -0.09 -4.94
CA ARG A 144 1.71 1.04 -4.05
C ARG A 144 0.46 1.61 -3.40
N ILE A 145 -0.62 1.77 -4.18
CA ILE A 145 -1.86 2.36 -3.65
C ILE A 145 -2.64 1.38 -2.76
N PHE A 146 -2.63 0.08 -3.09
CA PHE A 146 -3.18 -0.93 -2.18
C PHE A 146 -2.42 -0.96 -0.85
N GLY A 147 -1.08 -0.90 -0.90
CA GLY A 147 -0.26 -0.75 0.30
C GLY A 147 -0.66 0.46 1.13
N PHE A 148 -0.86 1.61 0.49
CA PHE A 148 -1.30 2.83 1.16
C PHE A 148 -2.68 2.68 1.83
N HIS A 149 -3.65 2.02 1.19
CA HIS A 149 -4.97 1.78 1.79
C HIS A 149 -4.85 1.04 3.13
N PHE A 150 -4.11 -0.05 3.16
CA PHE A 150 -3.91 -0.84 4.37
C PHE A 150 -3.03 -0.12 5.39
N PHE A 151 -2.06 0.67 4.95
CA PHE A 151 -1.24 1.48 5.84
C PHE A 151 -2.08 2.51 6.61
N VAL A 152 -2.98 3.23 5.95
CA VAL A 152 -3.87 4.20 6.62
C VAL A 152 -4.78 3.52 7.65
N ILE A 153 -5.27 2.30 7.36
CA ILE A 153 -6.01 1.49 8.33
C ILE A 153 -5.13 1.12 9.53
N SER A 154 -3.89 0.73 9.29
CA SER A 154 -2.91 0.44 10.35
C SER A 154 -2.70 1.66 11.26
N VAL A 155 -2.46 2.84 10.69
CA VAL A 155 -2.33 4.10 11.43
C VAL A 155 -3.58 4.41 12.27
N PHE A 156 -4.77 4.14 11.76
CA PHE A 156 -6.01 4.34 12.51
C PHE A 156 -6.04 3.49 13.78
N PHE A 157 -5.68 2.20 13.73
CA PHE A 157 -5.64 1.34 14.91
C PHE A 157 -4.55 1.76 15.89
N TYR A 158 -3.40 2.21 15.41
CA TYR A 158 -2.37 2.80 16.26
C TYR A 158 -2.85 4.05 17.00
N LEU A 159 -3.53 4.98 16.31
CA LEU A 159 -4.07 6.19 16.93
C LEU A 159 -5.18 5.85 17.95
N ARG A 160 -6.04 4.87 17.65
CA ARG A 160 -7.02 4.39 18.64
C ARG A 160 -6.34 3.85 19.88
N PHE A 161 -5.29 3.05 19.72
CA PHE A 161 -4.52 2.51 20.83
C PHE A 161 -3.91 3.63 21.68
N THR A 162 -3.31 4.63 21.06
CA THR A 162 -2.58 5.67 21.80
C THR A 162 -3.48 6.74 22.42
N LEU A 163 -4.60 7.08 21.78
CA LEU A 163 -5.43 8.22 22.12
C LEU A 163 -6.75 7.86 22.84
N ILE A 164 -7.27 6.64 22.66
CA ILE A 164 -8.60 6.26 23.18
C ILE A 164 -8.49 5.13 24.22
N GLU A 165 -7.94 3.99 23.83
CA GLU A 165 -7.95 2.78 24.69
C GLU A 165 -6.68 1.95 24.48
N LYS A 166 -5.93 1.72 25.56
CA LYS A 166 -4.68 0.94 25.51
C LYS A 166 -4.95 -0.57 25.53
N LYS A 167 -5.67 -1.07 24.53
CA LYS A 167 -6.00 -2.49 24.40
C LYS A 167 -5.08 -3.20 23.42
N THR A 168 -4.50 -4.31 23.80
CA THR A 168 -3.52 -5.08 23.02
C THR A 168 -4.03 -5.50 21.65
N TYR A 169 -5.32 -5.83 21.50
CA TYR A 169 -5.89 -6.20 20.20
C TYR A 169 -5.77 -5.10 19.15
N LEU A 170 -5.72 -3.81 19.55
CA LEU A 170 -5.50 -2.70 18.61
C LEU A 170 -4.08 -2.69 18.06
N CYS A 171 -3.10 -3.11 18.87
CA CYS A 171 -1.73 -3.31 18.40
C CYS A 171 -1.68 -4.46 17.38
N PHE A 172 -2.40 -5.56 17.64
CA PHE A 172 -2.47 -6.69 16.71
C PHE A 172 -3.12 -6.30 15.38
N LEU A 173 -4.19 -5.51 15.40
CA LEU A 173 -4.81 -4.99 14.18
C LEU A 173 -3.86 -4.04 13.43
N ASN A 174 -3.14 -3.17 14.15
CA ASN A 174 -2.12 -2.32 13.52
C ASN A 174 -1.06 -3.17 12.81
N ILE A 175 -0.46 -4.16 13.49
CA ILE A 175 0.57 -5.05 12.94
C ILE A 175 0.02 -5.84 11.74
N PHE A 176 -1.20 -6.37 11.84
CA PHE A 176 -1.83 -7.13 10.76
C PHE A 176 -2.03 -6.30 9.49
N PHE A 177 -2.63 -5.12 9.62
CA PHE A 177 -2.84 -4.25 8.47
C PHE A 177 -1.54 -3.66 7.92
N LEU A 178 -0.54 -3.43 8.77
CA LEU A 178 0.78 -3.03 8.33
C LEU A 178 1.49 -4.14 7.54
N ALA A 179 1.37 -5.39 7.98
CA ALA A 179 1.92 -6.52 7.24
C ALA A 179 1.29 -6.64 5.85
N ILE A 180 -0.05 -6.52 5.74
CA ILE A 180 -0.72 -6.51 4.44
C ILE A 180 -0.21 -5.34 3.58
N ALA A 181 -0.11 -4.13 4.14
CA ALA A 181 0.44 -2.97 3.44
C ALA A 181 1.85 -3.25 2.90
N SER A 182 2.70 -3.90 3.71
CA SER A 182 4.08 -4.25 3.36
C SER A 182 4.17 -5.31 2.26
N TYR A 183 3.21 -6.23 2.19
CA TYR A 183 3.13 -7.20 1.10
C TYR A 183 2.75 -6.53 -0.23
N PHE A 184 1.89 -5.53 -0.21
CA PHE A 184 1.61 -4.75 -1.42
C PHE A 184 2.78 -3.84 -1.80
N SER A 185 3.37 -3.14 -0.82
CA SER A 185 4.50 -2.23 -1.05
C SER A 185 5.50 -2.32 0.12
N PRO A 186 6.71 -2.87 -0.13
CA PRO A 186 7.71 -3.13 0.91
C PRO A 186 8.11 -1.90 1.73
N ASN A 187 7.97 -0.71 1.16
CA ASN A 187 8.31 0.56 1.84
C ASN A 187 7.57 0.73 3.17
N PHE A 188 6.34 0.18 3.28
CA PHE A 188 5.57 0.26 4.52
C PHE A 188 6.13 -0.61 5.65
N SER A 189 6.98 -1.61 5.36
CA SER A 189 7.57 -2.47 6.38
C SER A 189 8.45 -1.71 7.37
N LEU A 190 9.06 -0.61 6.96
CA LEU A 190 9.88 0.24 7.81
C LEU A 190 9.11 0.82 9.00
N PHE A 191 7.81 1.04 8.84
CA PHE A 191 6.97 1.53 9.92
C PHE A 191 6.75 0.50 11.04
N SER A 192 7.07 -0.77 10.82
CA SER A 192 7.00 -1.81 11.86
C SER A 192 7.92 -1.48 13.04
N ILE A 193 9.12 -0.98 12.76
CA ILE A 193 10.10 -0.54 13.77
C ILE A 193 9.52 0.60 14.60
N PHE A 194 8.93 1.60 13.93
CA PHE A 194 8.30 2.73 14.61
C PHE A 194 7.15 2.29 15.52
N PHE A 195 6.23 1.47 15.02
CA PHE A 195 5.08 1.05 15.80
C PHE A 195 5.48 0.14 16.97
N LEU A 196 6.38 -0.82 16.75
CA LEU A 196 6.88 -1.68 17.82
C LEU A 196 7.58 -0.86 18.91
N TYR A 197 8.37 0.16 18.54
CA TYR A 197 8.97 1.06 19.52
C TYR A 197 7.92 1.83 20.32
N GLN A 198 6.85 2.31 19.69
CA GLN A 198 5.75 2.99 20.38
C GLN A 198 4.98 2.05 21.31
N PHE A 199 4.78 0.78 20.90
CA PHE A 199 4.17 -0.24 21.75
C PHE A 199 5.08 -0.57 22.93
N TYR A 200 6.39 -0.70 22.72
CA TYR A 200 7.37 -0.89 23.80
C TYR A 200 7.32 0.25 24.82
N LYS A 201 7.22 1.51 24.40
CA LYS A 201 7.05 2.64 25.32
C LYS A 201 5.84 2.50 26.25
N ASN A 202 4.74 1.91 25.75
CA ASN A 202 3.51 1.74 26.51
C ASN A 202 3.53 0.49 27.40
N PHE A 203 4.01 -0.64 26.89
CA PHE A 203 3.97 -1.94 27.55
C PHE A 203 5.28 -2.28 28.27
N LYS A 204 6.39 -1.62 27.94
CA LYS A 204 7.75 -1.98 28.37
C LYS A 204 8.04 -3.47 28.06
N LEU A 205 8.82 -4.13 28.90
CA LEU A 205 9.09 -5.58 28.76
C LEU A 205 7.97 -6.38 29.43
N SER A 206 6.85 -6.50 28.75
CA SER A 206 5.67 -7.22 29.18
C SER A 206 5.29 -8.35 28.20
N LYS A 207 4.32 -9.19 28.61
CA LYS A 207 3.78 -10.24 27.76
C LYS A 207 3.15 -9.66 26.49
N GLU A 208 2.53 -8.51 26.57
CA GLU A 208 1.85 -7.85 25.44
C GLU A 208 2.84 -7.45 24.34
N ILE A 209 3.99 -6.87 24.69
CA ILE A 209 5.00 -6.52 23.68
C ILE A 209 5.64 -7.77 23.07
N MET A 210 5.85 -8.83 23.86
CA MET A 210 6.36 -10.09 23.32
C MET A 210 5.39 -10.68 22.30
N LEU A 211 4.08 -10.66 22.57
CA LEU A 211 3.07 -11.11 21.62
C LEU A 211 3.05 -10.24 20.35
N CYS A 212 3.22 -8.92 20.46
CA CYS A 212 3.34 -8.03 19.30
C CYS A 212 4.55 -8.38 18.42
N ILE A 213 5.71 -8.65 19.04
CA ILE A 213 6.94 -9.04 18.33
C ILE A 213 6.75 -10.39 17.64
N ILE A 214 6.20 -11.38 18.34
CA ILE A 214 5.93 -12.72 17.80
C ILE A 214 4.97 -12.62 16.61
N LEU A 215 3.87 -11.87 16.76
CA LEU A 215 2.91 -11.68 15.66
C LEU A 215 3.54 -11.01 14.45
N ASN A 216 4.35 -9.95 14.67
CA ASN A 216 5.04 -9.28 13.58
C ASN A 216 6.01 -10.22 12.86
N PHE A 217 6.74 -11.05 13.61
CA PHE A 217 7.65 -12.06 13.05
C PHE A 217 6.88 -13.12 12.24
N ILE A 218 5.82 -13.69 12.79
CA ILE A 218 4.97 -14.69 12.09
C ILE A 218 4.43 -14.11 10.77
N LEU A 219 3.93 -12.88 10.79
CA LEU A 219 3.42 -12.23 9.59
C LEU A 219 4.51 -11.86 8.58
N ALA A 220 5.76 -11.72 9.01
CA ALA A 220 6.90 -11.49 8.13
C ALA A 220 7.46 -12.77 7.49
N LEU A 221 7.18 -13.98 8.02
CA LEU A 221 7.75 -15.23 7.52
C LEU A 221 7.56 -15.44 6.00
N PRO A 222 6.39 -15.22 5.40
CA PRO A 222 6.25 -15.35 3.95
C PRO A 222 7.15 -14.39 3.16
N ALA A 223 7.43 -13.18 3.69
CA ALA A 223 8.31 -12.24 3.03
C ALA A 223 9.76 -12.74 2.97
N PHE A 224 10.22 -13.48 3.97
CA PHE A 224 11.56 -14.09 3.95
C PHE A 224 11.73 -15.07 2.79
N TYR A 225 10.70 -15.82 2.42
CA TYR A 225 10.73 -16.70 1.25
C TYR A 225 11.05 -15.90 -0.03
N TYR A 226 10.34 -14.79 -0.27
CA TYR A 226 10.59 -13.93 -1.43
C TYR A 226 11.93 -13.21 -1.37
N LEU A 227 12.37 -12.79 -0.18
CA LEU A 227 13.61 -12.05 0.00
C LEU A 227 14.86 -12.93 -0.10
N ILE A 228 14.80 -14.15 0.47
CA ILE A 228 15.98 -15.01 0.65
C ILE A 228 16.05 -16.08 -0.44
N ILE A 229 14.92 -16.68 -0.81
CA ILE A 229 14.87 -17.82 -1.73
C ILE A 229 14.66 -17.37 -3.17
N LEU A 230 13.75 -16.42 -3.40
CA LEU A 230 13.45 -15.92 -4.73
C LEU A 230 14.20 -14.63 -5.09
N ASP A 231 14.95 -14.04 -4.18
CA ASP A 231 15.73 -12.80 -4.38
C ASP A 231 14.93 -11.65 -5.06
N VAL A 232 13.63 -11.59 -4.80
CA VAL A 232 12.64 -10.69 -5.46
C VAL A 232 12.76 -9.30 -4.93
N PHE A 233 13.51 -8.80 -4.14
CA PHE A 233 13.59 -7.42 -3.69
C PHE A 233 14.99 -6.84 -3.87
N PHE A 234 15.22 -5.67 -3.29
CA PHE A 234 16.43 -4.85 -3.34
C PHE A 234 17.78 -5.58 -3.21
N LEU A 235 17.78 -6.84 -2.77
CA LEU A 235 18.99 -7.62 -2.59
C LEU A 235 19.37 -8.40 -3.84
N SER A 236 18.49 -8.46 -4.85
CA SER A 236 18.82 -9.20 -6.07
C SER A 236 20.05 -8.59 -6.74
N SER A 237 20.98 -9.42 -7.10
CA SER A 237 22.17 -9.06 -7.88
C SER A 237 21.85 -8.63 -9.32
N GLY A 238 20.64 -8.46 -9.58
CA GLY A 238 19.72 -8.16 -10.56
C GLY A 238 20.14 -7.73 -11.91
N GLU A 239 19.87 -8.57 -12.67
CA GLU A 239 19.44 -8.29 -14.03
C GLU A 239 17.96 -7.90 -13.96
N VAL A 240 17.68 -6.65 -13.65
CA VAL A 240 16.32 -6.11 -13.81
C VAL A 240 16.09 -5.96 -15.30
N PRO A 241 15.14 -6.69 -15.92
CA PRO A 241 14.79 -6.47 -17.32
C PRO A 241 14.43 -4.99 -17.52
N GLY A 242 15.18 -4.29 -18.40
CA GLY A 242 15.04 -2.85 -18.63
C GLY A 242 16.19 -1.99 -18.10
N HIS A 243 17.12 -2.50 -17.31
CA HIS A 243 18.35 -1.79 -16.94
C HIS A 243 19.54 -1.98 -17.90
N ASP A 244 19.33 -2.53 -19.08
CA ASP A 244 20.32 -2.56 -20.14
C ASP A 244 20.88 -1.18 -20.52
N VAL A 245 20.18 -0.12 -20.15
CA VAL A 245 20.66 1.26 -20.37
C VAL A 245 21.90 1.57 -19.51
N VAL A 246 21.99 1.03 -18.30
CA VAL A 246 23.11 1.26 -17.38
C VAL A 246 24.32 0.44 -17.81
N ASN A 247 24.12 -0.77 -18.31
CA ASN A 247 25.18 -1.63 -18.85
C ASN A 247 25.74 -1.05 -20.16
N LYS A 248 24.93 -0.37 -20.97
CA LYS A 248 25.40 0.33 -22.21
C LYS A 248 26.31 1.53 -21.93
N LEU A 249 26.30 2.08 -20.73
CA LEU A 249 27.17 3.17 -20.31
C LEU A 249 28.54 2.70 -19.81
N GLY A 250 28.81 1.39 -19.79
CA GLY A 250 30.13 0.83 -19.48
C GLY A 250 30.59 1.06 -18.04
N ILE A 251 29.72 1.35 -17.13
CA ILE A 251 30.03 1.51 -15.70
C ILE A 251 29.80 0.15 -15.02
N PRO A 252 30.87 -0.60 -14.69
CA PRO A 252 30.71 -1.82 -13.89
C PRO A 252 30.35 -1.42 -12.47
N ILE A 253 29.06 -1.32 -12.18
CA ILE A 253 28.59 -1.12 -10.81
C ILE A 253 28.67 -2.48 -10.13
N GLN A 254 29.82 -2.83 -9.56
CA GLN A 254 29.89 -3.87 -8.54
C GLN A 254 29.11 -3.37 -7.32
N TYR A 255 27.84 -3.72 -7.25
CA TYR A 255 27.00 -3.41 -6.09
C TYR A 255 27.42 -4.29 -4.91
N ASN A 256 28.27 -3.76 -4.07
CA ASN A 256 28.53 -4.33 -2.76
C ASN A 256 27.27 -4.13 -1.89
N ILE A 257 26.92 -5.09 -1.03
CA ILE A 257 25.72 -5.06 -0.15
C ILE A 257 25.63 -3.73 0.62
N SER A 258 26.77 -3.18 1.08
CA SER A 258 26.84 -1.89 1.75
C SER A 258 26.39 -0.72 0.86
N ASN A 259 26.73 -0.72 -0.42
CA ASN A 259 26.30 0.31 -1.36
C ASN A 259 24.81 0.21 -1.70
N LYS A 260 24.27 -1.02 -1.78
CA LYS A 260 22.83 -1.25 -1.95
C LYS A 260 22.03 -0.71 -0.76
N ILE A 261 22.47 -0.95 0.47
CA ILE A 261 21.82 -0.43 1.69
C ILE A 261 21.92 1.11 1.68
N LEU A 262 23.02 1.69 1.30
CA LEU A 262 23.25 3.14 1.30
C LEU A 262 22.42 3.84 0.22
N ILE A 263 22.33 3.29 -0.98
CA ILE A 263 21.50 3.80 -2.07
C ILE A 263 20.02 3.68 -1.72
N ASN A 264 19.57 2.54 -1.20
CA ASN A 264 18.18 2.35 -0.82
C ASN A 264 17.79 3.23 0.38
N SER A 265 18.70 3.42 1.35
CA SER A 265 18.49 4.35 2.46
C SER A 265 18.41 5.81 1.97
N SER A 266 19.23 6.21 1.01
CA SER A 266 19.18 7.55 0.43
C SER A 266 17.91 7.76 -0.38
N ILE A 267 17.46 6.78 -1.18
CA ILE A 267 16.20 6.87 -1.90
C ILE A 267 15.03 7.03 -0.93
N ILE A 268 15.01 6.25 0.17
CA ILE A 268 14.00 6.37 1.21
C ILE A 268 14.04 7.76 1.86
N PHE A 269 15.24 8.30 2.11
CA PHE A 269 15.40 9.60 2.77
C PHE A 269 15.01 10.80 1.88
N PHE A 270 15.18 10.69 0.56
CA PHE A 270 14.88 11.76 -0.40
C PHE A 270 13.46 11.72 -0.97
N TYR A 271 12.74 10.59 -0.83
CA TYR A 271 11.35 10.46 -1.31
C TYR A 271 10.30 10.59 -0.20
N PHE A 272 10.71 10.79 1.05
CA PHE A 272 9.88 11.07 2.21
C PHE A 272 10.36 12.31 2.98
#